data_191f5544c94560e47e80ebb094ff1ce4
#
_entry.id   191f5544c94560e47e80ebb094ff1ce4
#
_cell.length_a   1.000
_cell.length_b   1.000
_cell.length_c   1.000
_cell.angle_alpha   90.00
_cell.angle_beta   90.00
_cell.angle_gamma   90.00
#
_symmetry.space_group_name_H-M   'P 1'
#
loop_
_entity.id
_entity.type
_entity.pdbx_description
1 polymer ?
#
loop_
_entity_poly.entity_id
_entity_poly.type
_entity_poly.pdbx_seq_one_letter_code
_entity_poly.pdbx_strand_id
1 'polypeptide(L)'
;MDIWYNLRMFKTKGGIAFSVVAVLVSLAVTVLCALYGFGGMFDRAYVIFAHAQEEDMSFGWFVPVFSLYVLWTKRTELSAALRDSRFSWIGLLLSVPFLCLSLLGTRGVQLRLEQLGFIGLCFTVPWTFFGWRMAKLFLFPAAYLLFCIPLATFLDFVTIQLRYLAGATSLAVLNGIGLEAVREGTAVISRGAHPFAVDIAEPCSGLRSLFALMALTAGYAYFNQPTWFRRGLLFACSIPLAIAGNVARIVSICVIASCTDPQFATGFYHDYSGYIVFIVAIGLMVVAGELLDRIFNRDCEKTEVPDCGNGSEDESSAALLSAWAPKVSHVVCAICAAVFFAAVLVFQAKTPPATIAKAPDVKFIELAGYATDDEKFAEQQKVSEGELTILPKDTRIVKKMYESRSGAQFLASFVVGGTSRASIHRPELCLPSQGYVMSNPRNFDVAGRPWHVIDIAKPGGSSAMEAYTFFNQEGFRTASHTRRIWQDVIDRSVLNRVDRWVMLTVHALGATEADLLEFLKAMGDFE
;
A
#
# COMPACT_ATOMS: atom_id res chain seq x y z
N MET A 1 -27.63 -38.57 -35.98
CA MET A 1 -29.02 -38.38 -35.48
C MET A 1 -29.08 -38.11 -33.97
N ASP A 2 -28.07 -38.55 -33.24
CA ASP A 2 -28.05 -38.45 -31.76
C ASP A 2 -27.74 -37.05 -31.19
N ILE A 3 -26.99 -36.24 -31.92
CA ILE A 3 -26.65 -34.86 -31.48
C ILE A 3 -27.89 -33.93 -31.46
N TRP A 4 -28.81 -34.12 -32.41
CA TRP A 4 -30.06 -33.34 -32.47
C TRP A 4 -31.08 -33.78 -31.44
N TYR A 5 -31.08 -35.05 -31.00
CA TYR A 5 -31.93 -35.57 -29.94
C TYR A 5 -31.50 -35.02 -28.57
N ASN A 6 -30.20 -34.99 -28.30
CA ASN A 6 -29.65 -34.43 -27.08
C ASN A 6 -29.88 -32.91 -26.96
N LEU A 7 -29.86 -32.17 -28.08
CA LEU A 7 -30.19 -30.73 -28.09
C LEU A 7 -31.67 -30.42 -27.78
N ARG A 8 -32.60 -31.39 -28.05
CA ARG A 8 -34.01 -31.26 -27.65
C ARG A 8 -34.23 -31.46 -26.16
N MET A 9 -33.47 -32.34 -25.49
CA MET A 9 -33.56 -32.56 -24.05
C MET A 9 -33.29 -31.29 -23.21
N PHE A 10 -32.37 -30.41 -23.68
CA PHE A 10 -32.09 -29.16 -23.01
C PHE A 10 -33.22 -28.11 -23.10
N LYS A 11 -34.25 -28.33 -23.90
CA LYS A 11 -35.42 -27.46 -23.96
C LYS A 11 -36.51 -27.85 -22.95
N THR A 12 -36.37 -28.96 -22.24
CA THR A 12 -37.30 -29.38 -21.19
C THR A 12 -37.02 -28.61 -19.88
N LYS A 13 -38.00 -28.48 -18.98
CA LYS A 13 -37.80 -27.86 -17.66
C LYS A 13 -36.64 -28.49 -16.89
N GLY A 14 -36.42 -29.78 -17.00
CA GLY A 14 -35.27 -30.49 -16.40
C GLY A 14 -33.92 -30.08 -17.01
N GLY A 15 -33.84 -29.89 -18.33
CA GLY A 15 -32.61 -29.45 -19.01
C GLY A 15 -32.23 -28.02 -18.69
N ILE A 16 -33.22 -27.13 -18.51
CA ILE A 16 -33.00 -25.75 -18.05
C ILE A 16 -32.46 -25.74 -16.63
N ALA A 17 -33.07 -26.50 -15.72
CA ALA A 17 -32.59 -26.62 -14.33
C ALA A 17 -31.16 -27.16 -14.27
N PHE A 18 -30.82 -28.17 -15.07
CA PHE A 18 -29.46 -28.70 -15.18
C PHE A 18 -28.46 -27.64 -15.65
N SER A 19 -28.80 -26.86 -16.68
CA SER A 19 -27.93 -25.82 -17.23
C SER A 19 -27.65 -24.70 -16.21
N VAL A 20 -28.67 -24.28 -15.45
CA VAL A 20 -28.52 -23.31 -14.36
C VAL A 20 -27.61 -23.83 -13.27
N VAL A 21 -27.87 -25.05 -12.79
CA VAL A 21 -27.05 -25.70 -11.75
C VAL A 21 -25.60 -25.84 -12.22
N ALA A 22 -25.35 -26.26 -13.46
CA ALA A 22 -23.99 -26.44 -13.98
C ALA A 22 -23.20 -25.11 -14.00
N VAL A 23 -23.81 -23.99 -14.38
CA VAL A 23 -23.13 -22.69 -14.34
C VAL A 23 -22.88 -22.21 -12.91
N LEU A 24 -23.85 -22.39 -12.01
CA LEU A 24 -23.70 -22.04 -10.59
C LEU A 24 -22.61 -22.88 -9.91
N VAL A 25 -22.58 -24.20 -10.18
CA VAL A 25 -21.52 -25.08 -9.68
C VAL A 25 -20.15 -24.67 -10.25
N SER A 26 -20.07 -24.33 -11.55
CA SER A 26 -18.83 -23.85 -12.15
C SER A 26 -18.33 -22.55 -11.49
N LEU A 27 -19.24 -21.64 -11.19
CA LEU A 27 -18.90 -20.41 -10.44
C LEU A 27 -18.46 -20.75 -9.00
N ALA A 28 -19.20 -21.61 -8.31
CA ALA A 28 -18.88 -22.03 -6.93
C ALA A 28 -17.48 -22.69 -6.86
N VAL A 29 -17.15 -23.56 -7.81
CA VAL A 29 -15.81 -24.17 -7.93
C VAL A 29 -14.75 -23.07 -8.14
N THR A 30 -15.00 -22.11 -9.02
CA THR A 30 -14.08 -20.99 -9.24
C THR A 30 -13.85 -20.19 -7.97
N VAL A 31 -14.92 -19.85 -7.22
CA VAL A 31 -14.83 -19.12 -5.95
C VAL A 31 -14.08 -19.92 -4.88
N LEU A 32 -14.39 -21.20 -4.72
CA LEU A 32 -13.68 -22.08 -3.77
C LEU A 32 -12.20 -22.22 -4.10
N CYS A 33 -11.87 -22.39 -5.39
CA CYS A 33 -10.47 -22.41 -5.82
C CYS A 33 -9.79 -21.04 -5.63
N ALA A 34 -10.52 -19.93 -5.78
CA ALA A 34 -9.97 -18.60 -5.47
C ALA A 34 -9.66 -18.45 -3.98
N LEU A 35 -10.58 -18.83 -3.10
CA LEU A 35 -10.34 -18.80 -1.65
C LEU A 35 -9.14 -19.68 -1.26
N TYR A 36 -9.00 -20.84 -1.86
CA TYR A 36 -7.84 -21.71 -1.64
C TYR A 36 -6.54 -21.12 -2.21
N GLY A 37 -6.57 -20.61 -3.44
CA GLY A 37 -5.40 -20.03 -4.12
C GLY A 37 -4.89 -18.75 -3.44
N PHE A 38 -5.79 -17.95 -2.87
CA PHE A 38 -5.45 -16.72 -2.16
C PHE A 38 -5.36 -16.87 -0.63
N GLY A 39 -5.40 -18.10 -0.09
CA GLY A 39 -5.36 -18.32 1.35
C GLY A 39 -4.19 -17.61 2.03
N GLY A 40 -2.97 -17.74 1.51
CA GLY A 40 -1.81 -17.05 2.05
C GLY A 40 -1.86 -15.52 1.93
N MET A 41 -2.60 -14.97 0.96
CA MET A 41 -2.88 -13.53 0.87
C MET A 41 -3.77 -13.08 2.03
N PHE A 42 -4.83 -13.83 2.33
CA PHE A 42 -5.73 -13.49 3.43
C PHE A 42 -5.02 -13.55 4.78
N ASP A 43 -4.15 -14.54 5.01
CA ASP A 43 -3.34 -14.63 6.22
C ASP A 43 -2.42 -13.41 6.38
N ARG A 44 -1.73 -13.00 5.31
CA ARG A 44 -0.87 -11.80 5.34
C ARG A 44 -1.67 -10.51 5.51
N ALA A 45 -2.81 -10.38 4.84
CA ALA A 45 -3.71 -9.24 5.00
C ALA A 45 -4.26 -9.17 6.43
N TYR A 46 -4.60 -10.33 7.02
CA TYR A 46 -5.01 -10.40 8.43
C TYR A 46 -3.94 -9.83 9.35
N VAL A 47 -2.68 -10.24 9.19
CA VAL A 47 -1.57 -9.73 10.01
C VAL A 47 -1.47 -8.20 9.90
N ILE A 48 -1.53 -7.64 8.69
CA ILE A 48 -1.45 -6.18 8.47
C ILE A 48 -2.63 -5.44 9.10
N PHE A 49 -3.86 -5.97 8.99
CA PHE A 49 -5.04 -5.31 9.55
C PHE A 49 -5.15 -5.46 11.07
N ALA A 50 -4.65 -6.58 11.62
CA ALA A 50 -4.70 -6.86 13.06
C ALA A 50 -3.57 -6.19 13.84
N HIS A 51 -2.38 -6.07 13.25
CA HIS A 51 -1.20 -5.45 13.86
C HIS A 51 -0.98 -4.05 13.28
N ALA A 52 -1.91 -3.15 13.59
CA ALA A 52 -2.00 -1.80 13.03
C ALA A 52 -0.77 -0.89 13.28
N GLN A 53 0.23 -1.35 14.03
CA GLN A 53 1.43 -0.57 14.35
C GLN A 53 2.38 -0.40 13.17
N GLU A 54 2.39 -1.34 12.21
CA GLU A 54 3.36 -1.31 11.10
C GLU A 54 2.85 -0.58 9.84
N GLU A 55 1.55 -0.68 9.48
CA GLU A 55 1.05 -0.10 8.21
C GLU A 55 -0.28 0.67 8.35
N ASP A 56 -0.77 0.94 9.54
CA ASP A 56 -1.94 1.81 9.81
C ASP A 56 -3.24 1.47 9.04
N MET A 57 -3.46 0.18 8.71
CA MET A 57 -4.53 -0.29 7.84
C MET A 57 -5.72 -0.92 8.58
N SER A 58 -5.93 -0.60 9.87
CA SER A 58 -7.02 -1.19 10.69
C SER A 58 -8.43 -0.99 10.09
N PHE A 59 -8.65 0.07 9.33
CA PHE A 59 -9.92 0.28 8.63
C PHE A 59 -10.16 -0.72 7.47
N GLY A 60 -9.13 -1.44 7.03
CA GLY A 60 -9.20 -2.43 5.96
C GLY A 60 -10.24 -3.53 6.20
N TRP A 61 -10.57 -3.83 7.46
CA TRP A 61 -11.64 -4.77 7.80
C TRP A 61 -13.01 -4.35 7.32
N PHE A 62 -13.30 -3.05 7.33
CA PHE A 62 -14.61 -2.51 6.92
C PHE A 62 -14.80 -2.49 5.41
N VAL A 63 -13.71 -2.45 4.65
CA VAL A 63 -13.77 -2.32 3.19
C VAL A 63 -14.47 -3.50 2.50
N PRO A 64 -14.11 -4.78 2.77
CA PRO A 64 -14.82 -5.92 2.19
C PRO A 64 -16.30 -5.99 2.63
N VAL A 65 -16.57 -5.69 3.91
CA VAL A 65 -17.93 -5.67 4.46
C VAL A 65 -18.80 -4.64 3.72
N PHE A 66 -18.25 -3.44 3.51
CA PHE A 66 -18.94 -2.39 2.77
C PHE A 66 -19.14 -2.76 1.30
N SER A 67 -18.15 -3.38 0.65
CA SER A 67 -18.28 -3.88 -0.73
C SER A 67 -19.41 -4.90 -0.86
N LEU A 68 -19.53 -5.81 0.10
CA LEU A 68 -20.65 -6.79 0.15
C LEU A 68 -21.99 -6.10 0.42
N TYR A 69 -22.01 -5.11 1.30
CA TYR A 69 -23.21 -4.31 1.55
C TYR A 69 -23.72 -3.60 0.28
N VAL A 70 -22.81 -3.01 -0.52
CA VAL A 70 -23.18 -2.40 -1.81
C VAL A 70 -23.79 -3.43 -2.77
N LEU A 71 -23.23 -4.62 -2.85
CA LEU A 71 -23.82 -5.70 -3.66
C LEU A 71 -25.19 -6.12 -3.14
N TRP A 72 -25.34 -6.21 -1.83
CA TRP A 72 -26.63 -6.54 -1.20
C TRP A 72 -27.71 -5.49 -1.46
N THR A 73 -27.39 -4.20 -1.43
CA THR A 73 -28.35 -3.13 -1.79
C THR A 73 -28.81 -3.23 -3.24
N LYS A 74 -27.98 -3.80 -4.13
CA LYS A 74 -28.27 -4.00 -5.55
C LYS A 74 -28.82 -5.39 -5.89
N ARG A 75 -29.32 -6.14 -4.92
CA ARG A 75 -29.79 -7.54 -5.12
C ARG A 75 -30.85 -7.69 -6.20
N THR A 76 -31.75 -6.71 -6.35
CA THR A 76 -32.78 -6.70 -7.41
C THR A 76 -32.18 -6.51 -8.79
N GLU A 77 -31.22 -5.57 -8.94
CA GLU A 77 -30.49 -5.36 -10.19
C GLU A 77 -29.63 -6.59 -10.54
N LEU A 78 -29.01 -7.22 -9.52
CA LEU A 78 -28.23 -8.45 -9.69
C LEU A 78 -29.12 -9.59 -10.21
N SER A 79 -30.31 -9.77 -9.65
CA SER A 79 -31.26 -10.79 -10.11
C SER A 79 -31.75 -10.52 -11.54
N ALA A 80 -31.99 -9.26 -11.90
CA ALA A 80 -32.35 -8.88 -13.27
C ALA A 80 -31.19 -9.11 -14.26
N ALA A 81 -29.95 -8.77 -13.87
CA ALA A 81 -28.76 -9.03 -14.68
C ALA A 81 -28.50 -10.54 -14.87
N LEU A 82 -28.87 -11.36 -13.88
CA LEU A 82 -28.76 -12.82 -13.95
C LEU A 82 -29.67 -13.40 -15.03
N ARG A 83 -30.91 -12.88 -15.20
CA ARG A 83 -31.86 -13.34 -16.24
C ARG A 83 -31.31 -13.13 -17.66
N ASP A 84 -30.58 -12.04 -17.90
CA ASP A 84 -30.00 -11.67 -19.19
C ASP A 84 -28.54 -12.12 -19.36
N SER A 85 -28.07 -13.01 -18.50
CA SER A 85 -26.66 -13.39 -18.45
C SER A 85 -26.20 -14.15 -19.69
N ARG A 86 -24.97 -13.86 -20.11
CA ARG A 86 -24.28 -14.51 -21.23
C ARG A 86 -22.82 -14.70 -20.89
N PHE A 87 -22.29 -15.87 -21.25
CA PHE A 87 -20.84 -16.08 -21.15
C PHE A 87 -20.10 -15.05 -22.02
N SER A 88 -19.03 -14.47 -21.48
CA SER A 88 -18.22 -13.45 -22.13
C SER A 88 -16.78 -13.88 -22.27
N TRP A 89 -16.33 -14.07 -23.51
CA TRP A 89 -14.91 -14.31 -23.82
C TRP A 89 -14.03 -13.12 -23.46
N ILE A 90 -14.55 -11.89 -23.54
CA ILE A 90 -13.84 -10.67 -23.14
C ILE A 90 -13.53 -10.71 -21.65
N GLY A 91 -14.52 -11.10 -20.81
CA GLY A 91 -14.31 -11.26 -19.37
C GLY A 91 -13.22 -12.28 -19.07
N LEU A 92 -13.24 -13.44 -19.75
CA LEU A 92 -12.21 -14.48 -19.58
C LEU A 92 -10.83 -13.98 -20.00
N LEU A 93 -10.71 -13.33 -21.18
CA LEU A 93 -9.45 -12.78 -21.66
C LEU A 93 -8.87 -11.73 -20.71
N LEU A 94 -9.71 -10.84 -20.19
CA LEU A 94 -9.31 -9.84 -19.20
C LEU A 94 -8.97 -10.43 -17.83
N SER A 95 -9.41 -11.66 -17.52
CA SER A 95 -9.00 -12.35 -16.28
C SER A 95 -7.54 -12.81 -16.34
N VAL A 96 -7.00 -13.08 -17.53
CA VAL A 96 -5.62 -13.61 -17.69
C VAL A 96 -4.56 -12.69 -17.07
N PRO A 97 -4.51 -11.37 -17.36
CA PRO A 97 -3.52 -10.49 -16.74
C PRO A 97 -3.66 -10.43 -15.22
N PHE A 98 -4.87 -10.49 -14.66
CA PHE A 98 -5.07 -10.51 -13.21
C PHE A 98 -4.63 -11.84 -12.58
N LEU A 99 -4.83 -12.96 -13.26
CA LEU A 99 -4.26 -14.25 -12.86
C LEU A 99 -2.73 -14.25 -12.90
N CYS A 100 -2.13 -13.70 -13.96
CA CYS A 100 -0.68 -13.54 -14.06
C CYS A 100 -0.15 -12.65 -12.93
N LEU A 101 -0.83 -11.53 -12.64
CA LEU A 101 -0.46 -10.62 -11.57
C LEU A 101 -0.53 -11.31 -10.20
N SER A 102 -1.57 -12.11 -9.98
CA SER A 102 -1.73 -12.93 -8.78
C SER A 102 -0.59 -13.94 -8.64
N LEU A 103 -0.24 -14.68 -9.70
CA LEU A 103 0.89 -15.62 -9.70
C LEU A 103 2.22 -14.93 -9.39
N LEU A 104 2.48 -13.77 -10.02
CA LEU A 104 3.66 -12.96 -9.73
C LEU A 104 3.68 -12.51 -8.27
N GLY A 105 2.52 -12.10 -7.74
CA GLY A 105 2.37 -11.69 -6.35
C GLY A 105 2.65 -12.81 -5.36
N THR A 106 2.06 -13.99 -5.58
CA THR A 106 2.25 -15.16 -4.71
C THR A 106 3.71 -15.64 -4.73
N ARG A 107 4.27 -15.85 -5.92
CA ARG A 107 5.67 -16.28 -6.08
C ARG A 107 6.66 -15.23 -5.61
N GLY A 108 6.43 -13.97 -6.00
CA GLY A 108 7.25 -12.84 -5.59
C GLY A 108 7.09 -12.43 -4.13
N VAL A 109 6.19 -13.08 -3.36
CA VAL A 109 5.84 -12.69 -1.98
C VAL A 109 5.50 -11.19 -1.91
N GLN A 110 4.69 -10.73 -2.88
CA GLN A 110 4.23 -9.33 -3.00
C GLN A 110 2.72 -9.25 -2.79
N LEU A 111 2.31 -9.02 -1.55
CA LEU A 111 0.90 -8.95 -1.16
C LEU A 111 0.07 -8.00 -2.07
N ARG A 112 0.63 -6.86 -2.44
CA ARG A 112 -0.05 -5.84 -3.25
C ARG A 112 -0.41 -6.32 -4.65
N LEU A 113 0.53 -7.04 -5.31
CA LEU A 113 0.28 -7.62 -6.63
C LEU A 113 -0.78 -8.71 -6.55
N GLU A 114 -0.73 -9.50 -5.49
CA GLU A 114 -1.69 -10.57 -5.23
C GLU A 114 -3.09 -10.01 -4.96
N GLN A 115 -3.20 -8.98 -4.11
CA GLN A 115 -4.45 -8.26 -3.84
C GLN A 115 -5.01 -7.61 -5.12
N LEU A 116 -4.17 -6.96 -5.94
CA LEU A 116 -4.60 -6.36 -7.19
C LEU A 116 -5.11 -7.41 -8.18
N GLY A 117 -4.44 -8.57 -8.26
CA GLY A 117 -4.91 -9.71 -9.03
C GLY A 117 -6.27 -10.21 -8.54
N PHE A 118 -6.43 -10.38 -7.22
CA PHE A 118 -7.70 -10.80 -6.61
C PHE A 118 -8.84 -9.81 -6.89
N ILE A 119 -8.59 -8.51 -6.70
CA ILE A 119 -9.57 -7.43 -6.96
C ILE A 119 -10.00 -7.43 -8.42
N GLY A 120 -9.04 -7.58 -9.34
CA GLY A 120 -9.34 -7.70 -10.77
C GLY A 120 -10.21 -8.92 -11.09
N LEU A 121 -9.97 -10.05 -10.43
CA LEU A 121 -10.82 -11.25 -10.55
C LEU A 121 -12.21 -11.04 -9.97
N CYS A 122 -12.37 -10.30 -8.86
CA CYS A 122 -13.69 -9.93 -8.33
C CYS A 122 -14.55 -9.18 -9.35
N PHE A 123 -13.95 -8.47 -10.29
CA PHE A 123 -14.64 -7.80 -11.40
C PHE A 123 -14.79 -8.69 -12.63
N THR A 124 -13.72 -9.38 -13.06
CA THR A 124 -13.69 -10.10 -14.35
C THR A 124 -14.36 -11.47 -14.29
N VAL A 125 -14.39 -12.15 -13.14
CA VAL A 125 -15.11 -13.43 -12.99
C VAL A 125 -16.62 -13.26 -13.18
N PRO A 126 -17.32 -12.34 -12.50
CA PRO A 126 -18.73 -12.06 -12.81
C PRO A 126 -18.96 -11.67 -14.28
N TRP A 127 -18.04 -10.92 -14.88
CA TRP A 127 -18.11 -10.62 -16.31
C TRP A 127 -18.02 -11.85 -17.19
N THR A 128 -17.14 -12.76 -16.88
CA THR A 128 -16.95 -14.02 -17.64
C THR A 128 -18.20 -14.88 -17.64
N PHE A 129 -18.80 -15.10 -16.46
CA PHE A 129 -19.93 -16.02 -16.30
C PHE A 129 -21.29 -15.41 -16.68
N PHE A 130 -21.46 -14.09 -16.46
CA PHE A 130 -22.77 -13.44 -16.55
C PHE A 130 -22.78 -12.23 -17.50
N GLY A 131 -21.64 -11.81 -18.03
CA GLY A 131 -21.53 -10.74 -19.02
C GLY A 131 -21.47 -9.33 -18.42
N TRP A 132 -21.45 -8.33 -19.32
CA TRP A 132 -21.17 -6.93 -19.00
C TRP A 132 -22.19 -6.27 -18.04
N ARG A 133 -23.47 -6.64 -18.12
CA ARG A 133 -24.48 -6.09 -17.21
C ARG A 133 -24.16 -6.43 -15.75
N MET A 134 -23.78 -7.68 -15.50
CA MET A 134 -23.33 -8.12 -14.17
C MET A 134 -22.05 -7.41 -13.77
N ALA A 135 -21.05 -7.33 -14.66
CA ALA A 135 -19.78 -6.67 -14.40
C ALA A 135 -19.93 -5.22 -13.93
N LYS A 136 -20.85 -4.45 -14.52
CA LYS A 136 -21.13 -3.07 -14.10
C LYS A 136 -21.53 -2.96 -12.62
N LEU A 137 -22.25 -3.95 -12.10
CA LEU A 137 -22.68 -3.95 -10.69
C LEU A 137 -21.52 -4.25 -9.75
N PHE A 138 -20.54 -5.04 -10.22
CA PHE A 138 -19.33 -5.36 -9.48
C PHE A 138 -18.22 -4.30 -9.61
N LEU A 139 -18.35 -3.33 -10.53
CA LEU A 139 -17.30 -2.35 -10.80
C LEU A 139 -16.94 -1.53 -9.56
N PHE A 140 -17.93 -0.92 -8.91
CA PHE A 140 -17.67 -0.11 -7.72
C PHE A 140 -17.25 -0.97 -6.51
N PRO A 141 -17.93 -2.07 -6.17
CA PRO A 141 -17.51 -2.97 -5.09
C PRO A 141 -16.07 -3.47 -5.26
N ALA A 142 -15.67 -3.89 -6.46
CA ALA A 142 -14.31 -4.31 -6.73
C ALA A 142 -13.31 -3.15 -6.63
N ALA A 143 -13.63 -1.98 -7.23
CA ALA A 143 -12.79 -0.78 -7.11
C ALA A 143 -12.63 -0.32 -5.65
N TYR A 144 -13.68 -0.47 -4.83
CA TYR A 144 -13.62 -0.12 -3.41
C TYR A 144 -12.64 -1.00 -2.62
N LEU A 145 -12.47 -2.27 -3.01
CA LEU A 145 -11.46 -3.16 -2.41
C LEU A 145 -10.02 -2.66 -2.61
N LEU A 146 -9.75 -1.69 -3.51
CA LEU A 146 -8.42 -1.08 -3.64
C LEU A 146 -7.97 -0.41 -2.34
N PHE A 147 -8.90 0.03 -1.48
CA PHE A 147 -8.58 0.55 -0.15
C PHE A 147 -8.03 -0.52 0.82
N CYS A 148 -8.09 -1.82 0.49
CA CYS A 148 -7.43 -2.87 1.25
C CYS A 148 -5.94 -2.99 0.92
N ILE A 149 -5.45 -2.34 -0.15
CA ILE A 149 -4.04 -2.46 -0.57
C ILE A 149 -3.20 -1.50 0.27
N PRO A 150 -2.16 -2.00 0.98
CA PRO A 150 -1.26 -1.16 1.75
C PRO A 150 -0.36 -0.34 0.80
N LEU A 151 -0.77 0.90 0.51
CA LEU A 151 -0.07 1.80 -0.42
C LEU A 151 0.98 2.68 0.28
N ALA A 152 1.04 2.69 1.61
CA ALA A 152 1.89 3.57 2.41
C ALA A 152 3.34 3.62 1.90
N THR A 153 3.98 2.46 1.74
CA THR A 153 5.37 2.35 1.27
C THR A 153 5.62 2.81 -0.18
N PHE A 154 4.60 2.86 -1.04
CA PHE A 154 4.74 3.46 -2.38
C PHE A 154 4.57 4.97 -2.36
N LEU A 155 3.85 5.45 -1.36
CA LEU A 155 3.54 6.86 -1.18
C LEU A 155 4.49 7.56 -0.19
N ASP A 156 5.63 6.93 0.14
CA ASP A 156 6.63 7.49 1.06
C ASP A 156 7.00 8.94 0.72
N PHE A 157 7.23 9.22 -0.57
CA PHE A 157 7.50 10.58 -1.02
C PHE A 157 6.33 11.53 -0.72
N VAL A 158 5.10 11.11 -1.00
CA VAL A 158 3.88 11.90 -0.72
C VAL A 158 3.70 12.06 0.78
N THR A 159 3.90 10.99 1.53
CA THR A 159 3.81 10.98 3.00
C THR A 159 4.76 11.98 3.64
N ILE A 160 6.02 12.00 3.19
CA ILE A 160 7.03 12.96 3.67
C ILE A 160 6.59 14.40 3.37
N GLN A 161 6.13 14.67 2.14
CA GLN A 161 5.66 16.03 1.78
C GLN A 161 4.42 16.45 2.58
N LEU A 162 3.49 15.52 2.83
CA LEU A 162 2.32 15.78 3.67
C LEU A 162 2.71 16.05 5.13
N ARG A 163 3.69 15.33 5.68
CA ARG A 163 4.25 15.60 7.02
C ARG A 163 4.88 17.02 7.07
N TYR A 164 5.65 17.38 6.04
CA TYR A 164 6.24 18.72 5.96
C TYR A 164 5.19 19.81 5.86
N LEU A 165 4.16 19.61 5.04
CA LEU A 165 3.05 20.56 4.90
C LEU A 165 2.28 20.70 6.21
N ALA A 166 1.91 19.60 6.84
CA ALA A 166 1.20 19.59 8.11
C ALA A 166 2.02 20.28 9.22
N GLY A 167 3.32 19.94 9.33
CA GLY A 167 4.23 20.58 10.29
C GLY A 167 4.39 22.07 10.08
N ALA A 168 4.62 22.51 8.84
CA ALA A 168 4.76 23.93 8.50
C ALA A 168 3.48 24.73 8.78
N THR A 169 2.32 24.15 8.40
CA THR A 169 1.02 24.79 8.64
C THR A 169 0.71 24.84 10.14
N SER A 170 0.96 23.77 10.88
CA SER A 170 0.77 23.73 12.34
C SER A 170 1.67 24.77 13.04
N LEU A 171 2.93 24.88 12.62
CA LEU A 171 3.87 25.88 13.15
C LEU A 171 3.37 27.31 12.91
N ALA A 172 2.86 27.62 11.72
CA ALA A 172 2.30 28.94 11.41
C ALA A 172 1.09 29.26 12.31
N VAL A 173 0.22 28.28 12.57
CA VAL A 173 -0.94 28.43 13.48
C VAL A 173 -0.46 28.63 14.92
N LEU A 174 0.46 27.81 15.41
CA LEU A 174 0.99 27.89 16.78
C LEU A 174 1.67 29.24 17.05
N ASN A 175 2.51 29.72 16.14
CA ASN A 175 3.14 31.05 16.27
C ASN A 175 2.13 32.17 16.14
N GLY A 176 1.08 31.99 15.32
CA GLY A 176 -0.02 32.97 15.20
C GLY A 176 -0.84 33.14 16.49
N ILE A 177 -0.93 32.09 17.34
CA ILE A 177 -1.57 32.17 18.67
C ILE A 177 -0.61 32.52 19.80
N GLY A 178 0.67 32.84 19.48
CA GLY A 178 1.67 33.32 20.46
C GLY A 178 2.47 32.21 21.15
N LEU A 179 2.41 30.96 20.68
CA LEU A 179 3.31 29.90 21.12
C LEU A 179 4.62 29.99 20.32
N GLU A 180 5.73 30.22 21.00
CA GLU A 180 7.06 30.26 20.36
C GLU A 180 7.51 28.83 19.99
N ALA A 181 6.97 28.32 18.89
CA ALA A 181 7.26 26.99 18.40
C ALA A 181 8.28 27.03 17.26
N VAL A 182 9.23 26.11 17.29
CA VAL A 182 10.26 25.90 16.26
C VAL A 182 10.18 24.45 15.78
N ARG A 183 10.48 24.23 14.51
CA ARG A 183 10.53 22.91 13.94
C ARG A 183 11.97 22.39 13.90
N GLU A 184 12.20 21.20 14.43
CA GLU A 184 13.45 20.46 14.30
C GLU A 184 13.15 19.08 13.63
N GLY A 185 13.46 18.99 12.32
CA GLY A 185 13.12 17.78 11.54
C GLY A 185 11.61 17.57 11.41
N THR A 186 11.10 16.47 11.94
CA THR A 186 9.67 16.16 12.05
C THR A 186 9.05 16.61 13.39
N ALA A 187 9.86 17.00 14.38
CA ALA A 187 9.38 17.44 15.68
C ALA A 187 9.03 18.94 15.71
N VAL A 188 7.99 19.28 16.47
CA VAL A 188 7.65 20.65 16.85
C VAL A 188 8.07 20.84 18.30
N ILE A 189 8.96 21.80 18.53
CA ILE A 189 9.55 22.09 19.84
C ILE A 189 9.16 23.51 20.24
N SER A 190 8.70 23.69 21.47
CA SER A 190 8.57 25.02 22.09
C SER A 190 9.64 25.21 23.14
N ARG A 191 10.27 26.39 23.12
CA ARG A 191 11.27 26.84 24.12
C ARG A 191 10.70 27.88 25.07
N GLY A 192 9.38 28.12 25.03
CA GLY A 192 8.68 29.10 25.87
C GLY A 192 8.60 28.68 27.35
N ALA A 193 7.66 29.29 28.09
CA ALA A 193 7.49 29.09 29.53
C ALA A 193 7.21 27.62 29.92
N HIS A 194 6.59 26.85 29.03
CA HIS A 194 6.36 25.42 29.16
C HIS A 194 6.99 24.71 27.95
N PRO A 195 8.25 24.27 28.07
CA PRO A 195 8.94 23.62 26.96
C PRO A 195 8.32 22.24 26.69
N PHE A 196 8.03 21.97 25.41
CA PHE A 196 7.58 20.67 24.94
C PHE A 196 8.27 20.28 23.63
N ALA A 197 8.37 18.97 23.38
CA ALA A 197 8.77 18.42 22.10
C ALA A 197 7.72 17.39 21.67
N VAL A 198 7.07 17.61 20.53
CA VAL A 198 6.09 16.70 19.94
C VAL A 198 6.63 16.23 18.60
N ASP A 199 6.95 14.95 18.50
CA ASP A 199 7.36 14.36 17.23
C ASP A 199 6.12 14.09 16.37
N ILE A 200 6.11 14.68 15.16
CA ILE A 200 5.07 14.48 14.15
C ILE A 200 5.34 13.17 13.36
N ALA A 201 6.39 12.41 13.72
CA ALA A 201 6.81 11.21 13.01
C ALA A 201 5.67 10.16 12.91
N GLU A 202 5.76 8.96 13.22
CA GLU A 202 4.86 7.89 12.75
C GLU A 202 3.37 8.00 13.09
N PRO A 203 2.90 8.31 14.32
CA PRO A 203 1.46 8.28 14.60
C PRO A 203 0.71 9.51 14.06
N CYS A 204 1.41 10.63 13.83
CA CYS A 204 0.84 11.90 13.35
C CYS A 204 1.03 12.12 11.84
N SER A 205 1.41 11.09 11.08
CA SER A 205 1.61 11.22 9.62
C SER A 205 0.34 11.63 8.86
N GLY A 206 -0.83 11.46 9.48
CA GLY A 206 -2.13 11.75 8.87
C GLY A 206 -2.52 10.80 7.73
N LEU A 207 -1.64 9.88 7.35
CA LEU A 207 -1.88 8.97 6.23
C LEU A 207 -3.01 7.98 6.52
N ARG A 208 -3.05 7.44 7.74
CA ARG A 208 -4.15 6.57 8.21
C ARG A 208 -5.50 7.27 8.09
N SER A 209 -5.62 8.47 8.65
CA SER A 209 -6.86 9.25 8.61
C SER A 209 -7.22 9.68 7.19
N LEU A 210 -6.24 9.98 6.35
CA LEU A 210 -6.43 10.29 4.94
C LEU A 210 -7.09 9.11 4.19
N PHE A 211 -6.49 7.91 4.25
CA PHE A 211 -7.04 6.74 3.56
C PHE A 211 -8.39 6.32 4.13
N ALA A 212 -8.56 6.34 5.45
CA ALA A 212 -9.84 6.04 6.08
C ALA A 212 -10.94 7.03 5.67
N LEU A 213 -10.63 8.34 5.65
CA LEU A 213 -11.57 9.37 5.20
C LEU A 213 -11.87 9.25 3.70
N MET A 214 -10.86 8.98 2.87
CA MET A 214 -11.06 8.74 1.43
C MET A 214 -11.97 7.53 1.18
N ALA A 215 -11.76 6.41 1.89
CA ALA A 215 -12.60 5.23 1.78
C ALA A 215 -14.05 5.55 2.20
N LEU A 216 -14.22 6.19 3.36
CA LEU A 216 -15.54 6.59 3.84
C LEU A 216 -16.25 7.56 2.87
N THR A 217 -15.51 8.56 2.36
CA THR A 217 -16.04 9.54 1.40
C THR A 217 -16.43 8.88 0.08
N ALA A 218 -15.63 7.92 -0.42
CA ALA A 218 -15.97 7.17 -1.62
C ALA A 218 -17.30 6.40 -1.46
N GLY A 219 -17.48 5.75 -0.31
CA GLY A 219 -18.73 5.06 0.04
C GLY A 219 -19.91 6.01 0.16
N TYR A 220 -19.77 7.10 0.90
CA TYR A 220 -20.79 8.13 1.05
C TYR A 220 -21.18 8.77 -0.30
N ALA A 221 -20.19 9.15 -1.11
CA ALA A 221 -20.40 9.75 -2.43
C ALA A 221 -21.13 8.79 -3.38
N TYR A 222 -20.85 7.50 -3.29
CA TYR A 222 -21.51 6.49 -4.12
C TYR A 222 -23.02 6.45 -3.89
N PHE A 223 -23.47 6.54 -2.65
CA PHE A 223 -24.91 6.49 -2.32
C PHE A 223 -25.61 7.85 -2.44
N ASN A 224 -24.93 8.95 -2.11
CA ASN A 224 -25.58 10.24 -1.96
C ASN A 224 -25.39 11.17 -3.16
N GLN A 225 -24.40 10.93 -4.03
CA GLN A 225 -24.17 11.80 -5.18
C GLN A 225 -24.63 11.14 -6.50
N PRO A 226 -25.48 11.84 -7.31
CA PRO A 226 -26.10 11.23 -8.49
C PRO A 226 -25.14 11.06 -9.66
N THR A 227 -24.17 11.96 -9.84
CA THR A 227 -23.26 11.96 -11.00
C THR A 227 -21.84 11.59 -10.65
N TRP A 228 -21.11 10.97 -11.58
CA TRP A 228 -19.71 10.62 -11.41
C TRP A 228 -18.82 11.83 -11.13
N PHE A 229 -19.15 12.99 -11.71
CA PHE A 229 -18.43 14.24 -11.47
C PHE A 229 -18.56 14.69 -10.01
N ARG A 230 -19.79 14.73 -9.47
CA ARG A 230 -20.03 15.10 -8.06
C ARG A 230 -19.39 14.10 -7.09
N ARG A 231 -19.44 12.80 -7.41
CA ARG A 231 -18.74 11.75 -6.65
C ARG A 231 -17.25 12.00 -6.61
N GLY A 232 -16.65 12.28 -7.76
CA GLY A 232 -15.22 12.59 -7.87
C GLY A 232 -14.84 13.87 -7.13
N LEU A 233 -15.66 14.92 -7.22
CA LEU A 233 -15.42 16.18 -6.54
C LEU A 233 -15.50 16.03 -5.01
N LEU A 234 -16.52 15.33 -4.50
CA LEU A 234 -16.63 15.05 -3.07
C LEU A 234 -15.47 14.19 -2.58
N PHE A 235 -15.10 13.17 -3.36
CA PHE A 235 -13.93 12.34 -3.06
C PHE A 235 -12.64 13.17 -3.00
N ALA A 236 -12.44 14.11 -3.92
CA ALA A 236 -11.29 15.02 -3.91
C ALA A 236 -11.27 15.94 -2.68
N CYS A 237 -12.45 16.36 -2.17
CA CYS A 237 -12.56 17.15 -0.95
C CYS A 237 -12.07 16.40 0.30
N SER A 238 -12.04 15.06 0.30
CA SER A 238 -11.51 14.28 1.43
C SER A 238 -10.03 14.57 1.70
N ILE A 239 -9.25 14.90 0.68
CA ILE A 239 -7.81 15.17 0.81
C ILE A 239 -7.54 16.43 1.65
N PRO A 240 -8.05 17.63 1.27
CA PRO A 240 -7.85 18.83 2.10
C PRO A 240 -8.51 18.71 3.48
N LEU A 241 -9.64 18.01 3.61
CA LEU A 241 -10.26 17.77 4.91
C LEU A 241 -9.38 16.91 5.83
N ALA A 242 -8.76 15.86 5.31
CA ALA A 242 -7.84 15.03 6.09
C ALA A 242 -6.57 15.80 6.50
N ILE A 243 -6.02 16.63 5.61
CA ILE A 243 -4.86 17.48 5.92
C ILE A 243 -5.22 18.50 7.00
N ALA A 244 -6.35 19.19 6.86
CA ALA A 244 -6.82 20.16 7.85
C ALA A 244 -7.08 19.49 9.22
N GLY A 245 -7.69 18.29 9.22
CA GLY A 245 -7.90 17.50 10.42
C GLY A 245 -6.58 17.13 11.11
N ASN A 246 -5.58 16.71 10.34
CA ASN A 246 -4.27 16.39 10.90
C ASN A 246 -3.54 17.61 11.47
N VAL A 247 -3.62 18.77 10.79
CA VAL A 247 -3.10 20.04 11.31
C VAL A 247 -3.79 20.41 12.62
N ALA A 248 -5.13 20.34 12.68
CA ALA A 248 -5.89 20.61 13.89
C ALA A 248 -5.49 19.69 15.04
N ARG A 249 -5.23 18.40 14.76
CA ARG A 249 -4.72 17.43 15.73
C ARG A 249 -3.36 17.84 16.29
N ILE A 250 -2.39 18.14 15.42
CA ILE A 250 -1.04 18.55 15.84
C ILE A 250 -1.12 19.83 16.68
N VAL A 251 -1.85 20.84 16.21
CA VAL A 251 -2.02 22.11 16.94
C VAL A 251 -2.64 21.87 18.32
N SER A 252 -3.70 21.05 18.40
CA SER A 252 -4.36 20.75 19.69
C SER A 252 -3.45 20.00 20.66
N ILE A 253 -2.64 19.06 20.20
CA ILE A 253 -1.66 18.35 21.02
C ILE A 253 -0.61 19.35 21.57
N CYS A 254 -0.07 20.23 20.71
CA CYS A 254 0.91 21.23 21.12
C CYS A 254 0.34 22.24 22.10
N VAL A 255 -0.90 22.72 21.89
CA VAL A 255 -1.58 23.63 22.81
C VAL A 255 -1.81 22.97 24.18
N ILE A 256 -2.27 21.74 24.21
CA ILE A 256 -2.47 21.00 25.45
C ILE A 256 -1.12 20.74 26.15
N ALA A 257 -0.07 20.39 25.40
CA ALA A 257 1.27 20.20 25.95
C ALA A 257 1.82 21.50 26.59
N SER A 258 1.48 22.66 26.01
CA SER A 258 1.89 23.95 26.57
C SER A 258 1.08 24.40 27.80
N CYS A 259 -0.17 23.95 27.94
CA CYS A 259 -1.07 24.35 29.04
C CYS A 259 -1.12 23.36 30.19
N THR A 260 -0.71 22.11 29.97
CA THR A 260 -0.81 21.02 30.93
C THR A 260 0.51 20.23 31.00
N ASP A 261 0.44 18.95 31.35
CA ASP A 261 1.59 18.06 31.35
C ASP A 261 1.89 17.56 29.91
N PRO A 262 3.12 17.72 29.38
CA PRO A 262 3.53 17.15 28.10
C PRO A 262 3.30 15.64 27.97
N GLN A 263 3.43 14.87 29.07
CA GLN A 263 3.18 13.42 29.05
C GLN A 263 1.69 13.09 28.81
N PHE A 264 0.78 13.88 29.38
CA PHE A 264 -0.65 13.75 29.12
C PHE A 264 -0.99 14.06 27.65
N ALA A 265 -0.39 15.11 27.09
CA ALA A 265 -0.64 15.54 25.71
C ALA A 265 -0.12 14.51 24.68
N THR A 266 1.09 13.98 24.87
CA THR A 266 1.72 13.02 23.95
C THR A 266 1.29 11.57 24.19
N GLY A 267 0.72 11.25 25.33
CA GLY A 267 0.15 9.94 25.67
C GLY A 267 -1.35 9.91 25.44
N PHE A 268 -2.11 10.02 26.52
CA PHE A 268 -3.57 9.83 26.51
C PHE A 268 -4.30 10.71 25.47
N TYR A 269 -4.03 12.02 25.46
CA TYR A 269 -4.71 12.90 24.52
C TYR A 269 -4.33 12.59 23.07
N HIS A 270 -3.06 12.30 22.81
CA HIS A 270 -2.60 11.89 21.49
C HIS A 270 -3.38 10.70 20.94
N ASP A 271 -3.58 9.65 21.75
CA ASP A 271 -4.27 8.42 21.32
C ASP A 271 -5.75 8.67 20.98
N TYR A 272 -6.43 9.53 21.75
CA TYR A 272 -7.86 9.80 21.57
C TYR A 272 -8.17 10.98 20.62
N SER A 273 -7.24 11.93 20.44
CA SER A 273 -7.44 13.10 19.58
C SER A 273 -7.77 12.72 18.13
N GLY A 274 -7.19 11.61 17.65
CA GLY A 274 -7.46 11.08 16.32
C GLY A 274 -8.94 10.76 16.08
N TYR A 275 -9.62 10.19 17.06
CA TYR A 275 -11.06 9.86 16.95
C TYR A 275 -11.92 11.12 16.90
N ILE A 276 -11.62 12.12 17.72
CA ILE A 276 -12.35 13.39 17.76
C ILE A 276 -12.25 14.09 16.41
N VAL A 277 -11.02 14.26 15.91
CA VAL A 277 -10.75 14.90 14.63
C VAL A 277 -11.40 14.14 13.47
N PHE A 278 -11.40 12.81 13.51
CA PHE A 278 -12.03 11.98 12.49
C PHE A 278 -13.55 12.16 12.47
N ILE A 279 -14.23 12.24 13.61
CA ILE A 279 -15.68 12.52 13.71
C ILE A 279 -15.98 13.89 13.13
N VAL A 280 -15.19 14.91 13.45
CA VAL A 280 -15.35 16.26 12.89
C VAL A 280 -15.15 16.24 11.36
N ALA A 281 -14.14 15.53 10.86
CA ALA A 281 -13.90 15.40 9.42
C ALA A 281 -15.08 14.72 8.68
N ILE A 282 -15.71 13.71 9.30
CA ILE A 282 -16.94 13.09 8.78
C ILE A 282 -18.07 14.12 8.72
N GLY A 283 -18.30 14.89 9.77
CA GLY A 283 -19.30 15.96 9.78
C GLY A 283 -19.07 16.98 8.67
N LEU A 284 -17.83 17.43 8.48
CA LEU A 284 -17.47 18.36 7.41
C LEU A 284 -17.63 17.74 6.02
N MET A 285 -17.37 16.44 5.86
CA MET A 285 -17.61 15.71 4.62
C MET A 285 -19.11 15.70 4.27
N VAL A 286 -19.98 15.43 5.25
CA VAL A 286 -21.45 15.47 5.04
C VAL A 286 -21.89 16.87 4.64
N VAL A 287 -21.41 17.91 5.33
CA VAL A 287 -21.68 19.32 4.99
C VAL A 287 -21.21 19.64 3.57
N ALA A 288 -20.00 19.19 3.19
CA ALA A 288 -19.49 19.35 1.83
C ALA A 288 -20.40 18.68 0.79
N GLY A 289 -20.93 17.48 1.07
CA GLY A 289 -21.90 16.78 0.24
C GLY A 289 -23.20 17.59 0.05
N GLU A 290 -23.76 18.11 1.15
CA GLU A 290 -24.96 18.95 1.11
C GLU A 290 -24.72 20.29 0.36
N LEU A 291 -23.55 20.89 0.54
CA LEU A 291 -23.18 22.11 -0.20
C LEU A 291 -23.08 21.85 -1.70
N LEU A 292 -22.48 20.74 -2.10
CA LEU A 292 -22.45 20.33 -3.51
C LEU A 292 -23.87 20.15 -4.06
N ASP A 293 -24.77 19.52 -3.31
CA ASP A 293 -26.16 19.36 -3.72
C ASP A 293 -26.86 20.72 -3.86
N ARG A 294 -26.65 21.66 -2.95
CA ARG A 294 -27.20 23.01 -3.04
C ARG A 294 -26.65 23.81 -4.24
N ILE A 295 -25.34 23.68 -4.51
CA ILE A 295 -24.70 24.39 -5.62
C ILE A 295 -25.19 23.85 -6.98
N PHE A 296 -25.24 22.53 -7.12
CA PHE A 296 -25.56 21.88 -8.40
C PHE A 296 -27.04 21.62 -8.61
N ASN A 297 -27.91 21.68 -7.57
CA ASN A 297 -29.34 21.53 -7.71
C ASN A 297 -30.10 22.88 -7.82
N ARG A 298 -29.39 24.03 -7.78
CA ARG A 298 -30.01 25.36 -7.98
C ARG A 298 -30.70 25.52 -9.35
N ASP A 299 -30.29 24.71 -10.35
CA ASP A 299 -30.76 24.82 -11.73
C ASP A 299 -31.71 23.67 -12.14
N CYS A 300 -32.02 22.74 -11.24
CA CYS A 300 -32.99 21.66 -11.50
C CYS A 300 -34.29 21.92 -10.72
N GLU A 301 -35.14 22.78 -11.27
CA GLU A 301 -36.56 22.82 -10.92
C GLU A 301 -37.20 21.45 -11.24
N LYS A 302 -37.66 20.79 -10.18
CA LYS A 302 -38.61 19.67 -10.13
C LYS A 302 -38.81 18.86 -11.42
N THR A 303 -37.93 17.92 -11.69
CA THR A 303 -38.38 16.71 -12.37
C THR A 303 -38.82 15.75 -11.28
N GLU A 304 -40.15 15.53 -11.21
CA GLU A 304 -40.78 14.54 -10.33
C GLU A 304 -40.05 13.22 -10.48
N VAL A 305 -39.51 12.72 -9.38
CA VAL A 305 -38.99 11.35 -9.29
C VAL A 305 -40.18 10.46 -9.60
N PRO A 306 -40.13 9.60 -10.62
CA PRO A 306 -41.19 8.62 -10.81
C PRO A 306 -41.24 7.79 -9.53
N ASP A 307 -42.38 7.80 -8.89
CA ASP A 307 -42.72 6.94 -7.77
C ASP A 307 -42.42 5.50 -8.20
N CYS A 308 -41.27 4.97 -7.72
CA CYS A 308 -40.97 3.56 -7.83
C CYS A 308 -41.94 2.84 -6.92
N GLY A 309 -43.14 2.58 -7.48
CA GLY A 309 -44.18 1.82 -6.83
C GLY A 309 -43.58 0.61 -6.13
N ASN A 310 -43.97 0.43 -4.89
CA ASN A 310 -43.77 -0.76 -4.08
C ASN A 310 -44.19 -2.01 -4.87
N GLY A 311 -43.34 -2.49 -5.75
CA GLY A 311 -43.45 -3.80 -6.37
C GLY A 311 -43.27 -4.84 -5.28
N SER A 312 -44.31 -5.59 -5.06
CA SER A 312 -44.45 -6.69 -4.12
C SER A 312 -43.15 -7.50 -3.95
N GLU A 313 -42.64 -7.53 -2.73
CA GLU A 313 -41.38 -8.13 -2.30
C GLU A 313 -41.31 -9.67 -2.29
N ASP A 314 -42.23 -10.36 -2.97
CA ASP A 314 -42.34 -11.82 -2.91
C ASP A 314 -42.23 -12.55 -4.26
N GLU A 315 -41.31 -12.16 -5.13
CA GLU A 315 -40.84 -13.11 -6.14
C GLU A 315 -39.81 -14.04 -5.50
N SER A 316 -40.25 -15.24 -5.13
CA SER A 316 -39.43 -16.33 -4.59
C SER A 316 -38.15 -16.50 -5.40
N SER A 317 -37.02 -16.64 -4.73
CA SER A 317 -35.68 -16.90 -5.35
C SER A 317 -35.72 -18.10 -6.32
N ALA A 318 -36.65 -19.04 -6.11
CA ALA A 318 -36.92 -20.16 -7.00
C ALA A 318 -37.56 -19.72 -8.34
N ALA A 319 -38.42 -18.66 -8.36
CA ALA A 319 -38.98 -18.12 -9.58
C ALA A 319 -37.91 -17.36 -10.42
N LEU A 320 -36.91 -16.74 -9.77
CA LEU A 320 -35.79 -16.07 -10.42
C LEU A 320 -34.88 -17.06 -11.16
N LEU A 321 -34.55 -18.18 -10.52
CA LEU A 321 -33.70 -19.21 -11.12
C LEU A 321 -34.40 -19.95 -12.26
N SER A 322 -35.73 -20.13 -12.19
CA SER A 322 -36.50 -20.78 -13.26
C SER A 322 -36.64 -19.94 -14.54
N ALA A 323 -36.48 -18.62 -14.44
CA ALA A 323 -36.49 -17.70 -15.59
C ALA A 323 -35.13 -17.64 -16.35
N TRP A 324 -34.05 -18.11 -15.73
CA TRP A 324 -32.73 -18.13 -16.36
C TRP A 324 -32.48 -19.46 -17.09
N ALA A 325 -32.40 -19.41 -18.42
CA ALA A 325 -32.19 -20.57 -19.26
C ALA A 325 -30.89 -20.42 -20.10
N PRO A 326 -29.72 -20.73 -19.53
CA PRO A 326 -28.45 -20.61 -20.30
C PRO A 326 -28.41 -21.63 -21.45
N LYS A 327 -27.86 -21.21 -22.58
CA LYS A 327 -27.67 -22.07 -23.75
C LYS A 327 -26.61 -23.15 -23.44
N VAL A 328 -26.65 -24.30 -24.12
CA VAL A 328 -25.66 -25.40 -23.98
C VAL A 328 -24.23 -24.89 -24.19
N SER A 329 -24.01 -24.05 -25.20
CA SER A 329 -22.70 -23.42 -25.43
C SER A 329 -22.24 -22.59 -24.24
N HIS A 330 -23.14 -21.90 -23.57
CA HIS A 330 -22.86 -21.11 -22.37
C HIS A 330 -22.41 -22.02 -21.20
N VAL A 331 -23.10 -23.15 -21.01
CA VAL A 331 -22.74 -24.14 -19.96
C VAL A 331 -21.35 -24.72 -20.22
N VAL A 332 -21.06 -25.14 -21.46
CA VAL A 332 -19.74 -25.67 -21.83
C VAL A 332 -18.64 -24.63 -21.59
N CYS A 333 -18.83 -23.40 -22.05
CA CYS A 333 -17.87 -22.32 -21.83
C CYS A 333 -17.66 -22.01 -20.34
N ALA A 334 -18.73 -22.03 -19.52
CA ALA A 334 -18.63 -21.82 -18.08
C ALA A 334 -17.83 -22.92 -17.39
N ILE A 335 -18.05 -24.18 -17.76
CA ILE A 335 -17.28 -25.33 -17.24
C ILE A 335 -15.79 -25.20 -17.65
N CYS A 336 -15.49 -24.89 -18.92
CA CYS A 336 -14.12 -24.70 -19.39
C CYS A 336 -13.43 -23.55 -18.64
N ALA A 337 -14.12 -22.43 -18.42
CA ALA A 337 -13.61 -21.31 -17.65
C ALA A 337 -13.34 -21.70 -16.18
N ALA A 338 -14.26 -22.43 -15.55
CA ALA A 338 -14.08 -22.91 -14.18
C ALA A 338 -12.87 -23.85 -14.05
N VAL A 339 -12.70 -24.78 -15.00
CA VAL A 339 -11.52 -25.67 -15.05
C VAL A 339 -10.24 -24.86 -15.22
N PHE A 340 -10.24 -23.86 -16.10
CA PHE A 340 -9.09 -22.98 -16.31
C PHE A 340 -8.74 -22.21 -15.02
N PHE A 341 -9.72 -21.54 -14.39
CA PHE A 341 -9.49 -20.84 -13.13
C PHE A 341 -9.02 -21.78 -12.02
N ALA A 342 -9.68 -22.95 -11.88
CA ALA A 342 -9.30 -23.96 -10.89
C ALA A 342 -7.86 -24.42 -11.09
N ALA A 343 -7.46 -24.72 -12.31
CA ALA A 343 -6.09 -25.17 -12.61
C ALA A 343 -5.04 -24.11 -12.22
N VAL A 344 -5.28 -22.84 -12.60
CA VAL A 344 -4.34 -21.75 -12.30
C VAL A 344 -4.28 -21.47 -10.79
N LEU A 345 -5.43 -21.40 -10.10
CA LEU A 345 -5.48 -21.08 -8.68
C LEU A 345 -4.95 -22.21 -7.79
N VAL A 346 -5.21 -23.47 -8.16
CA VAL A 346 -4.61 -24.63 -7.47
C VAL A 346 -3.10 -24.69 -7.71
N PHE A 347 -2.64 -24.38 -8.93
CA PHE A 347 -1.22 -24.27 -9.22
C PHE A 347 -0.57 -23.16 -8.37
N GLN A 348 -1.22 -22.00 -8.24
CA GLN A 348 -0.79 -20.91 -7.37
C GLN A 348 -0.65 -21.36 -5.91
N ALA A 349 -1.67 -22.01 -5.35
CA ALA A 349 -1.67 -22.49 -3.96
C ALA A 349 -0.61 -23.56 -3.68
N LYS A 350 -0.30 -24.40 -4.69
CA LYS A 350 0.71 -25.47 -4.59
C LYS A 350 2.12 -25.03 -5.01
N THR A 351 2.35 -23.75 -5.24
CA THR A 351 3.69 -23.25 -5.57
C THR A 351 4.66 -23.61 -4.44
N PRO A 352 5.78 -24.30 -4.73
CA PRO A 352 6.76 -24.65 -3.71
C PRO A 352 7.40 -23.39 -3.12
N PRO A 353 7.80 -23.42 -1.84
CA PRO A 353 8.51 -22.31 -1.22
C PRO A 353 9.81 -22.01 -1.99
N ALA A 354 10.14 -20.74 -2.11
CA ALA A 354 11.36 -20.34 -2.79
C ALA A 354 12.60 -20.78 -1.99
N THR A 355 13.65 -21.20 -2.70
CA THR A 355 14.93 -21.53 -2.11
C THR A 355 15.57 -20.27 -1.54
N ILE A 356 15.93 -20.28 -0.26
CA ILE A 356 16.59 -19.15 0.40
C ILE A 356 18.09 -19.27 0.14
N ALA A 357 18.67 -18.25 -0.48
CA ALA A 357 20.10 -18.17 -0.72
C ALA A 357 20.87 -17.89 0.59
N LYS A 358 22.12 -18.32 0.66
CA LYS A 358 23.00 -18.02 1.78
C LYS A 358 23.30 -16.52 1.81
N ALA A 359 23.30 -15.93 3.01
CA ALA A 359 23.68 -14.53 3.14
C ALA A 359 25.14 -14.30 2.70
N PRO A 360 25.43 -13.21 1.96
CA PRO A 360 26.81 -12.84 1.65
C PRO A 360 27.63 -12.67 2.93
N ASP A 361 28.87 -13.16 2.92
CA ASP A 361 29.80 -12.93 4.02
C ASP A 361 30.55 -11.63 3.76
N VAL A 362 30.00 -10.53 4.26
CA VAL A 362 30.58 -9.19 4.12
C VAL A 362 31.51 -8.89 5.29
N LYS A 363 32.69 -8.39 4.98
CA LYS A 363 33.71 -7.95 5.95
C LYS A 363 34.33 -6.64 5.49
N PHE A 364 34.59 -5.78 6.46
CA PHE A 364 35.40 -4.60 6.21
C PHE A 364 36.87 -4.97 6.14
N ILE A 365 37.57 -4.35 5.22
CA ILE A 365 39.03 -4.51 5.00
C ILE A 365 39.75 -3.25 5.49
N GLU A 366 41.01 -3.38 5.80
CA GLU A 366 41.90 -2.25 6.00
C GLU A 366 42.19 -1.57 4.66
N LEU A 367 42.00 -0.25 4.61
CA LEU A 367 42.20 0.54 3.40
C LEU A 367 43.48 1.34 3.48
N ALA A 368 44.30 1.24 2.44
CA ALA A 368 45.53 2.02 2.36
C ALA A 368 45.24 3.53 2.35
N GLY A 369 45.81 4.26 3.28
CA GLY A 369 45.60 5.70 3.41
C GLY A 369 44.48 6.13 4.35
N TYR A 370 43.76 5.16 4.93
CA TYR A 370 42.68 5.41 5.90
C TYR A 370 43.00 4.72 7.23
N ALA A 371 42.90 5.46 8.32
CA ALA A 371 43.05 4.90 9.66
C ALA A 371 41.72 4.35 10.17
N THR A 372 41.77 3.25 10.91
CA THR A 372 40.64 2.70 11.65
C THR A 372 41.05 2.62 13.13
N ASP A 373 40.23 3.19 14.00
CA ASP A 373 40.42 3.17 15.44
C ASP A 373 39.11 2.73 16.09
N ASP A 374 39.04 1.45 16.43
CA ASP A 374 37.81 0.85 16.96
C ASP A 374 37.48 1.34 18.37
N GLU A 375 38.48 1.77 19.16
CA GLU A 375 38.26 2.35 20.47
C GLU A 375 37.74 3.79 20.37
N LYS A 376 38.38 4.61 19.50
CA LYS A 376 37.96 6.00 19.25
C LYS A 376 36.53 6.10 18.70
N PHE A 377 36.16 5.17 17.85
CA PHE A 377 34.88 5.20 17.13
C PHE A 377 33.83 4.17 17.61
N ALA A 378 34.05 3.59 18.80
CA ALA A 378 33.19 2.52 19.33
C ALA A 378 31.70 2.88 19.35
N GLU A 379 31.34 4.11 19.75
CA GLU A 379 29.94 4.55 19.78
C GLU A 379 29.32 4.72 18.38
N GLN A 380 30.08 5.24 17.40
CA GLN A 380 29.60 5.43 16.03
C GLN A 380 29.44 4.10 15.28
N GLN A 381 30.25 3.11 15.63
CA GLN A 381 30.21 1.76 15.06
C GLN A 381 29.16 0.86 15.71
N LYS A 382 28.62 1.26 16.87
CA LYS A 382 27.59 0.50 17.57
C LYS A 382 26.27 0.52 16.79
N VAL A 383 25.65 -0.64 16.70
CA VAL A 383 24.28 -0.75 16.18
C VAL A 383 23.33 -0.26 17.28
N SER A 384 22.49 0.72 16.98
CA SER A 384 21.58 1.31 17.96
C SER A 384 20.42 0.34 18.29
N GLU A 385 19.86 0.45 19.50
CA GLU A 385 18.67 -0.34 19.87
C GLU A 385 17.49 -0.04 18.96
N GLY A 386 17.35 1.21 18.49
CA GLY A 386 16.34 1.59 17.51
C GLY A 386 16.45 0.85 16.19
N GLU A 387 17.68 0.71 15.66
CA GLU A 387 17.92 -0.07 14.43
C GLU A 387 17.54 -1.55 14.61
N LEU A 388 17.86 -2.13 15.77
CA LEU A 388 17.54 -3.53 16.08
C LEU A 388 16.05 -3.77 16.30
N THR A 389 15.31 -2.75 16.74
CA THR A 389 13.87 -2.84 16.99
C THR A 389 13.05 -2.71 15.71
N ILE A 390 13.49 -1.84 14.79
CA ILE A 390 12.76 -1.53 13.55
C ILE A 390 13.00 -2.61 12.48
N LEU A 391 14.20 -3.21 12.43
CA LEU A 391 14.56 -4.14 11.39
C LEU A 391 14.17 -5.59 11.75
N PRO A 392 13.84 -6.44 10.74
CA PRO A 392 13.60 -7.86 10.96
C PRO A 392 14.78 -8.55 11.67
N LYS A 393 14.47 -9.49 12.56
CA LYS A 393 15.47 -10.18 13.41
C LYS A 393 16.57 -10.93 12.64
N ASP A 394 16.32 -11.27 11.38
CA ASP A 394 17.28 -11.95 10.49
C ASP A 394 18.16 -10.96 9.67
N THR A 395 18.07 -9.66 9.97
CA THR A 395 18.93 -8.60 9.40
C THR A 395 20.23 -8.52 10.20
N ARG A 396 21.36 -8.45 9.49
CA ARG A 396 22.69 -8.24 10.10
C ARG A 396 23.25 -6.89 9.68
N ILE A 397 23.71 -6.10 10.65
CA ILE A 397 24.35 -4.81 10.41
C ILE A 397 25.80 -4.89 10.89
N VAL A 398 26.72 -4.41 10.07
CA VAL A 398 28.14 -4.28 10.41
C VAL A 398 28.58 -2.87 10.02
N LYS A 399 29.19 -2.14 10.96
CA LYS A 399 29.63 -0.76 10.77
C LYS A 399 31.15 -0.66 10.99
N LYS A 400 31.80 0.19 10.21
CA LYS A 400 33.21 0.51 10.36
C LYS A 400 33.46 1.98 10.04
N MET A 401 34.20 2.67 10.89
CA MET A 401 34.63 4.04 10.66
C MET A 401 36.03 4.07 10.09
N TYR A 402 36.21 4.92 9.10
CA TYR A 402 37.49 5.21 8.47
C TYR A 402 37.77 6.70 8.56
N GLU A 403 39.02 7.06 8.81
CA GLU A 403 39.47 8.45 8.87
C GLU A 403 40.62 8.64 7.85
N SER A 404 40.46 9.61 6.95
CA SER A 404 41.47 9.95 5.98
C SER A 404 42.63 10.77 6.63
N ARG A 405 43.73 10.90 5.93
CA ARG A 405 44.86 11.75 6.38
C ARG A 405 44.47 13.24 6.47
N SER A 406 43.44 13.68 5.72
CA SER A 406 42.91 15.04 5.78
C SER A 406 41.95 15.27 6.95
N GLY A 407 41.60 14.23 7.72
CA GLY A 407 40.64 14.29 8.81
C GLY A 407 39.19 14.06 8.37
N ALA A 408 38.92 13.78 7.10
CA ALA A 408 37.57 13.40 6.63
C ALA A 408 37.20 12.01 7.16
N GLN A 409 35.98 11.85 7.64
CA GLN A 409 35.51 10.64 8.27
C GLN A 409 34.44 9.95 7.40
N PHE A 410 34.53 8.63 7.28
CA PHE A 410 33.62 7.81 6.48
C PHE A 410 33.07 6.66 7.33
N LEU A 411 31.80 6.72 7.71
CA LEU A 411 31.12 5.60 8.35
C LEU A 411 30.51 4.70 7.28
N ALA A 412 31.14 3.58 7.04
CA ALA A 412 30.64 2.56 6.14
C ALA A 412 29.78 1.54 6.91
N SER A 413 28.61 1.17 6.35
CA SER A 413 27.70 0.25 6.99
C SER A 413 27.17 -0.77 5.98
N PHE A 414 27.35 -2.07 6.28
CA PHE A 414 26.69 -3.14 5.56
C PHE A 414 25.39 -3.51 6.28
N VAL A 415 24.27 -3.39 5.58
CA VAL A 415 22.98 -3.92 6.02
C VAL A 415 22.68 -5.16 5.19
N VAL A 416 22.93 -6.34 5.75
CA VAL A 416 22.68 -7.63 5.11
C VAL A 416 21.24 -8.02 5.38
N GLY A 417 20.43 -7.98 4.34
CA GLY A 417 19.01 -8.28 4.42
C GLY A 417 18.71 -9.72 4.80
N GLY A 418 17.63 -9.90 5.52
CA GLY A 418 17.02 -11.19 5.78
C GLY A 418 16.20 -11.71 4.60
N THR A 419 15.22 -12.54 4.90
CA THR A 419 14.24 -13.05 3.93
C THR A 419 13.18 -12.01 3.59
N SER A 420 12.95 -11.06 4.50
CA SER A 420 12.04 -9.94 4.32
C SER A 420 12.69 -8.78 3.57
N ARG A 421 11.93 -8.14 2.67
CA ARG A 421 12.37 -6.90 2.00
C ARG A 421 12.45 -5.71 2.93
N ALA A 422 11.75 -5.75 4.06
CA ALA A 422 11.78 -4.73 5.10
C ALA A 422 13.15 -4.64 5.82
N SER A 423 14.05 -5.59 5.59
CA SER A 423 15.43 -5.54 6.13
C SER A 423 16.25 -4.37 5.57
N ILE A 424 15.89 -3.82 4.42
CA ILE A 424 16.67 -2.77 3.74
C ILE A 424 15.79 -1.53 3.59
N HIS A 425 16.05 -0.53 4.41
CA HIS A 425 15.47 0.80 4.36
C HIS A 425 16.42 1.76 3.64
N ARG A 426 15.90 2.54 2.68
CA ARG A 426 16.68 3.56 2.00
C ARG A 426 17.01 4.72 2.94
N PRO A 427 18.16 5.37 2.79
CA PRO A 427 18.49 6.58 3.55
C PRO A 427 17.41 7.68 3.43
N GLU A 428 16.76 7.83 2.27
CA GLU A 428 15.72 8.83 2.04
C GLU A 428 14.46 8.66 2.89
N LEU A 429 14.27 7.50 3.51
CA LEU A 429 13.20 7.26 4.47
C LEU A 429 13.62 7.62 5.90
N CYS A 430 14.86 7.28 6.26
CA CYS A 430 15.36 7.40 7.62
C CYS A 430 15.95 8.80 7.92
N LEU A 431 16.67 9.39 6.98
CA LEU A 431 17.37 10.66 7.19
C LEU A 431 16.42 11.85 7.48
N PRO A 432 15.26 12.00 6.78
CA PRO A 432 14.33 13.09 7.10
C PRO A 432 13.74 13.00 8.50
N SER A 433 13.46 11.77 9.00
CA SER A 433 12.96 11.58 10.36
C SER A 433 14.00 11.94 11.42
N GLN A 434 15.28 11.85 11.07
CA GLN A 434 16.41 12.28 11.93
C GLN A 434 16.74 13.77 11.81
N GLY A 435 15.92 14.53 11.06
CA GLY A 435 16.09 15.98 10.88
C GLY A 435 17.05 16.39 9.77
N TYR A 436 17.50 15.48 8.93
CA TYR A 436 18.33 15.84 7.78
C TYR A 436 17.48 16.37 6.62
N VAL A 437 17.95 17.44 6.02
CA VAL A 437 17.47 17.96 4.72
C VAL A 437 18.35 17.38 3.63
N MET A 438 17.73 16.78 2.64
CA MET A 438 18.41 16.14 1.52
C MET A 438 18.40 17.06 0.30
N SER A 439 19.50 17.08 -0.43
CA SER A 439 19.66 17.87 -1.65
C SER A 439 20.58 17.17 -2.65
N ASN A 440 20.52 17.62 -3.92
CA ASN A 440 21.46 17.24 -4.97
C ASN A 440 21.67 15.69 -5.15
N PRO A 441 20.59 14.90 -5.34
CA PRO A 441 20.72 13.47 -5.59
C PRO A 441 21.38 13.21 -6.95
N ARG A 442 22.41 12.38 -6.97
CA ARG A 442 23.19 12.06 -8.17
C ARG A 442 23.69 10.62 -8.15
N ASN A 443 24.02 10.09 -9.31
CA ASN A 443 24.53 8.75 -9.45
C ASN A 443 25.95 8.78 -10.01
N PHE A 444 26.82 7.92 -9.47
CA PHE A 444 28.18 7.71 -9.95
C PHE A 444 28.38 6.23 -10.25
N ASP A 445 29.23 5.93 -11.23
CA ASP A 445 29.79 4.60 -11.41
C ASP A 445 31.24 4.67 -10.94
N VAL A 446 31.55 3.95 -9.87
CA VAL A 446 32.91 3.90 -9.30
C VAL A 446 33.41 2.47 -9.39
N ALA A 447 34.40 2.24 -10.22
CA ALA A 447 35.00 0.92 -10.47
C ALA A 447 33.97 -0.17 -10.89
N GLY A 448 32.99 0.20 -11.75
CA GLY A 448 31.94 -0.69 -12.23
C GLY A 448 30.81 -0.94 -11.21
N ARG A 449 30.75 -0.13 -10.14
CA ARG A 449 29.68 -0.15 -9.15
C ARG A 449 28.85 1.12 -9.21
N PRO A 450 27.55 1.00 -9.42
CA PRO A 450 26.65 2.15 -9.38
C PRO A 450 26.41 2.59 -7.93
N TRP A 451 26.63 3.87 -7.65
CA TRP A 451 26.38 4.51 -6.37
C TRP A 451 25.35 5.62 -6.50
N HIS A 452 24.47 5.74 -5.53
CA HIS A 452 23.61 6.92 -5.35
C HIS A 452 24.19 7.78 -4.24
N VAL A 453 24.34 9.07 -4.52
CA VAL A 453 24.92 10.04 -3.56
C VAL A 453 23.93 11.17 -3.34
N ILE A 454 23.72 11.55 -2.09
CA ILE A 454 22.83 12.61 -1.66
C ILE A 454 23.60 13.53 -0.70
N ASP A 455 23.50 14.82 -0.90
CA ASP A 455 23.99 15.79 0.07
C ASP A 455 22.97 15.93 1.19
N ILE A 456 23.43 15.87 2.43
CA ILE A 456 22.58 15.92 3.62
C ILE A 456 23.08 17.00 4.57
N ALA A 457 22.17 17.71 5.20
CA ALA A 457 22.50 18.74 6.18
C ALA A 457 21.45 18.79 7.29
N LYS A 458 21.88 19.02 8.53
CA LYS A 458 20.96 19.43 9.60
C LYS A 458 20.88 20.95 9.67
N PRO A 459 19.70 21.53 9.96
CA PRO A 459 19.59 22.96 10.20
C PRO A 459 20.54 23.42 11.31
N GLY A 460 21.49 24.32 10.98
CA GLY A 460 22.50 24.79 11.93
C GLY A 460 23.65 23.83 12.21
N GLY A 461 23.75 22.70 11.51
CA GLY A 461 24.80 21.70 11.63
C GLY A 461 25.73 21.64 10.42
N SER A 462 26.70 20.71 10.47
CA SER A 462 27.61 20.43 9.36
C SER A 462 26.88 19.72 8.21
N SER A 463 27.29 19.99 6.98
CA SER A 463 26.88 19.23 5.81
C SER A 463 27.67 17.93 5.73
N ALA A 464 27.04 16.89 5.22
CA ALA A 464 27.64 15.57 4.97
C ALA A 464 27.13 15.02 3.64
N MET A 465 27.68 13.93 3.18
CA MET A 465 27.18 13.20 2.02
C MET A 465 26.84 11.76 2.43
N GLU A 466 25.74 11.27 1.90
CA GLU A 466 25.32 9.87 2.04
C GLU A 466 25.43 9.19 0.70
N ALA A 467 26.23 8.13 0.60
CA ALA A 467 26.36 7.30 -0.59
C ALA A 467 25.82 5.90 -0.30
N TYR A 468 25.10 5.28 -1.25
CA TYR A 468 24.69 3.89 -1.08
C TYR A 468 24.62 3.12 -2.39
N THR A 469 24.75 1.80 -2.27
CA THR A 469 24.59 0.84 -3.36
C THR A 469 23.93 -0.44 -2.84
N PHE A 470 23.33 -1.21 -3.75
CA PHE A 470 22.74 -2.51 -3.45
C PHE A 470 23.42 -3.59 -4.29
N PHE A 471 23.62 -4.76 -3.69
CA PHE A 471 24.13 -5.94 -4.39
C PHE A 471 23.57 -7.23 -3.77
N ASN A 472 23.67 -8.33 -4.51
CA ASN A 472 23.32 -9.66 -4.03
C ASN A 472 24.49 -10.64 -4.31
N GLN A 473 24.38 -11.86 -3.82
CA GLN A 473 25.43 -12.88 -4.00
C GLN A 473 25.62 -13.35 -5.45
N GLU A 474 24.70 -13.04 -6.35
CA GLU A 474 24.79 -13.36 -7.78
C GLU A 474 25.52 -12.29 -8.60
N GLY A 475 26.07 -11.29 -7.92
CA GLY A 475 26.80 -10.18 -8.56
C GLY A 475 25.91 -9.11 -9.19
N PHE A 476 24.58 -9.15 -8.96
CA PHE A 476 23.73 -8.06 -9.42
C PHE A 476 23.96 -6.82 -8.55
N ARG A 477 24.22 -5.67 -9.19
CA ARG A 477 24.57 -4.41 -8.53
C ARG A 477 23.69 -3.28 -9.06
N THR A 478 23.19 -2.44 -8.17
CA THR A 478 22.36 -1.28 -8.55
C THR A 478 22.36 -0.20 -7.47
N ALA A 479 22.29 1.07 -7.89
CA ALA A 479 22.02 2.21 -7.01
C ALA A 479 20.51 2.48 -6.85
N SER A 480 19.67 1.82 -7.65
CA SER A 480 18.22 2.05 -7.65
C SER A 480 17.49 1.02 -6.80
N HIS A 481 16.82 1.51 -5.74
CA HIS A 481 15.95 0.69 -4.90
C HIS A 481 14.81 0.03 -5.69
N THR A 482 14.20 0.74 -6.62
CA THR A 482 13.14 0.20 -7.46
C THR A 482 13.64 -0.95 -8.33
N ARG A 483 14.83 -0.79 -8.95
CA ARG A 483 15.43 -1.85 -9.75
C ARG A 483 15.79 -3.08 -8.91
N ARG A 484 16.28 -2.87 -7.68
CA ARG A 484 16.51 -3.95 -6.71
C ARG A 484 15.21 -4.72 -6.41
N ILE A 485 14.11 -4.01 -6.13
CA ILE A 485 12.81 -4.65 -5.83
C ILE A 485 12.30 -5.46 -7.03
N TRP A 486 12.37 -4.90 -8.24
CA TRP A 486 11.97 -5.63 -9.44
C TRP A 486 12.82 -6.87 -9.70
N GLN A 487 14.13 -6.78 -9.51
CA GLN A 487 15.02 -7.94 -9.63
C GLN A 487 14.63 -9.02 -8.60
N ASP A 488 14.44 -8.65 -7.34
CA ASP A 488 14.00 -9.60 -6.31
C ASP A 488 12.62 -10.23 -6.60
N VAL A 489 11.69 -9.48 -7.21
CA VAL A 489 10.41 -10.04 -7.68
C VAL A 489 10.65 -11.07 -8.80
N ILE A 490 11.50 -10.77 -9.75
CA ILE A 490 11.83 -11.68 -10.85
C ILE A 490 12.51 -12.95 -10.30
N ASP A 491 13.51 -12.81 -9.44
CA ASP A 491 14.25 -13.93 -8.86
C ASP A 491 13.31 -14.87 -8.09
N ARG A 492 12.41 -14.34 -7.29
CA ARG A 492 11.39 -15.12 -6.57
C ARG A 492 10.34 -15.72 -7.50
N SER A 493 9.86 -14.96 -8.49
CA SER A 493 8.74 -15.39 -9.34
C SER A 493 9.16 -16.36 -10.44
N VAL A 494 10.33 -16.14 -11.06
CA VAL A 494 10.82 -16.90 -12.21
C VAL A 494 11.82 -17.98 -11.75
N LEU A 495 12.80 -17.61 -10.94
CA LEU A 495 13.88 -18.50 -10.50
C LEU A 495 13.52 -19.28 -9.22
N ASN A 496 12.38 -18.95 -8.59
CA ASN A 496 11.95 -19.53 -7.31
C ASN A 496 13.03 -19.47 -6.22
N ARG A 497 13.75 -18.34 -6.16
CA ARG A 497 14.90 -18.10 -5.27
C ARG A 497 14.72 -16.79 -4.51
N VAL A 498 15.00 -16.81 -3.23
CA VAL A 498 15.08 -15.63 -2.36
C VAL A 498 16.53 -15.24 -2.22
N ASP A 499 16.95 -14.21 -2.93
CA ASP A 499 18.29 -13.65 -2.80
C ASP A 499 18.39 -12.77 -1.54
N ARG A 500 19.53 -12.87 -0.88
CA ARG A 500 19.86 -12.01 0.25
C ARG A 500 20.55 -10.77 -0.25
N TRP A 501 19.84 -9.66 -0.21
CA TRP A 501 20.36 -8.37 -0.65
C TRP A 501 21.20 -7.71 0.44
N VAL A 502 22.25 -7.02 0.03
CA VAL A 502 23.07 -6.17 0.88
C VAL A 502 22.91 -4.73 0.41
N MET A 503 22.72 -3.83 1.36
CA MET A 503 22.87 -2.39 1.16
C MET A 503 24.18 -1.97 1.84
N LEU A 504 25.07 -1.38 1.08
CA LEU A 504 26.24 -0.69 1.61
C LEU A 504 25.97 0.79 1.59
N THR A 505 26.07 1.43 2.74
CA THR A 505 26.00 2.88 2.88
C THR A 505 27.33 3.44 3.35
N VAL A 506 27.65 4.66 2.93
CA VAL A 506 28.81 5.43 3.37
C VAL A 506 28.36 6.84 3.73
N HIS A 507 28.43 7.16 5.00
CA HIS A 507 28.17 8.50 5.53
C HIS A 507 29.47 9.27 5.64
N ALA A 508 29.67 10.29 4.80
CA ALA A 508 30.90 11.05 4.69
C ALA A 508 30.79 12.40 5.40
N LEU A 509 31.60 12.58 6.44
CA LEU A 509 31.66 13.77 7.28
C LEU A 509 32.94 14.56 7.01
N GLY A 510 32.82 15.88 6.77
CA GLY A 510 33.96 16.75 6.51
C GLY A 510 34.74 16.41 5.24
N ALA A 511 34.10 15.69 4.30
CA ALA A 511 34.68 15.23 3.06
C ALA A 511 34.17 16.04 1.88
N THR A 512 35.00 16.22 0.86
CA THR A 512 34.58 16.70 -0.47
C THR A 512 34.04 15.53 -1.30
N GLU A 513 33.37 15.84 -2.42
CA GLU A 513 32.92 14.80 -3.36
C GLU A 513 34.11 13.98 -3.92
N ALA A 514 35.25 14.64 -4.16
CA ALA A 514 36.46 13.96 -4.61
C ALA A 514 36.99 12.97 -3.56
N ASP A 515 36.99 13.38 -2.28
CA ASP A 515 37.41 12.50 -1.17
C ASP A 515 36.49 11.29 -1.05
N LEU A 516 35.15 11.50 -1.20
CA LEU A 516 34.18 10.42 -1.19
C LEU A 516 34.40 9.44 -2.34
N LEU A 517 34.59 9.92 -3.57
CA LEU A 517 34.83 9.07 -4.73
C LEU A 517 36.14 8.29 -4.63
N GLU A 518 37.20 8.91 -4.07
CA GLU A 518 38.45 8.24 -3.79
C GLU A 518 38.27 7.13 -2.74
N PHE A 519 37.54 7.41 -1.66
CA PHE A 519 37.18 6.42 -0.65
C PHE A 519 36.40 5.24 -1.22
N LEU A 520 35.34 5.52 -2.01
CA LEU A 520 34.54 4.47 -2.66
C LEU A 520 35.37 3.62 -3.62
N LYS A 521 36.36 4.22 -4.31
CA LYS A 521 37.28 3.51 -5.17
C LYS A 521 38.24 2.65 -4.35
N ALA A 522 38.77 3.17 -3.22
CA ALA A 522 39.67 2.45 -2.33
C ALA A 522 39.00 1.24 -1.66
N MET A 523 37.69 1.33 -1.36
CA MET A 523 36.92 0.20 -0.84
C MET A 523 36.94 -1.02 -1.76
N GLY A 524 37.12 -0.82 -3.08
CA GLY A 524 37.32 -1.91 -4.04
C GLY A 524 36.22 -2.97 -4.01
N ASP A 525 36.64 -4.24 -4.22
CA ASP A 525 35.77 -5.40 -4.10
C ASP A 525 35.76 -5.90 -2.64
N PHE A 526 34.64 -5.76 -1.98
CA PHE A 526 34.37 -6.18 -0.60
C PHE A 526 33.43 -7.41 -0.55
N GLU A 527 33.29 -8.09 -1.68
CA GLU A 527 32.54 -9.36 -1.85
C GLU A 527 33.43 -10.56 -1.66
#